data_4fa6b1c7de10522f70a6837e93faf0b6
#
_entry.id   4fa6b1c7de10522f70a6837e93faf0b6
#
_cell.length_a   1.000
_cell.length_b   1.000
_cell.length_c   1.000
_cell.angle_alpha   90.00
_cell.angle_beta   90.00
_cell.angle_gamma   90.00
#
_symmetry.space_group_name_H-M   'P 1'
#
loop_
_entity.id
_entity.type
_entity.pdbx_description
1 polymer ?
#
loop_
_entity_poly.entity_id
_entity_poly.type
_entity_poly.pdbx_seq_one_letter_code
_entity_poly.pdbx_strand_id
1 'polypeptide(L)'
;MSETILPVASFPDLSLARPEVSHGHHLPRWEANGAIYHIALHLADSVPQAQLEIWRAERERLSALAREAKRPLTADEVEALKAVYNEHVEKFLNAGHGECLFGNEGAAAALADVLTHSNGKLYALHEWCIMPNHVHVVVGGFTMERPMREILQVWERASAHRINSVLGRKGPVWHRDAYTRIIRDRGEYGHQMNYVWNNPEVAGLTAGFLRERYV
;
A
#
# COMPACT_ATOMS: atom_id res chain seq x y z
N MET A 1 23.90 -22.63 -0.60
CA MET A 1 23.15 -21.69 0.25
C MET A 1 21.70 -21.91 -0.06
N SER A 2 20.94 -22.44 0.89
CA SER A 2 19.54 -22.84 0.69
C SER A 2 18.68 -21.57 0.55
N GLU A 3 18.08 -21.38 -0.63
CA GLU A 3 17.04 -20.37 -0.82
C GLU A 3 15.87 -20.75 0.12
N THR A 4 15.67 -19.95 1.15
CA THR A 4 14.48 -20.05 1.99
C THR A 4 13.32 -19.48 1.18
N ILE A 5 12.68 -20.32 0.39
CA ILE A 5 11.39 -20.01 -0.23
C ILE A 5 10.41 -19.85 0.94
N LEU A 6 10.01 -18.60 1.19
CA LEU A 6 8.94 -18.33 2.15
C LEU A 6 7.69 -19.07 1.66
N PRO A 7 7.02 -19.86 2.50
CA PRO A 7 5.90 -20.69 2.06
C PRO A 7 4.82 -19.80 1.44
N VAL A 8 4.27 -20.27 0.32
CA VAL A 8 3.06 -19.70 -0.29
C VAL A 8 2.03 -19.51 0.81
N ALA A 9 1.67 -18.27 1.05
CA ALA A 9 0.94 -17.81 2.21
C ALA A 9 -0.33 -18.63 2.45
N SER A 10 -0.41 -19.24 3.59
CA SER A 10 -1.69 -19.58 4.18
C SER A 10 -2.37 -18.26 4.55
N PHE A 11 -3.59 -18.01 4.06
CA PHE A 11 -4.33 -16.81 4.46
C PHE A 11 -4.55 -16.88 5.98
N PRO A 12 -4.20 -15.85 6.73
CA PRO A 12 -4.27 -15.89 8.18
C PRO A 12 -5.73 -15.96 8.65
N ASP A 13 -5.93 -16.64 9.77
CA ASP A 13 -7.19 -16.53 10.50
C ASP A 13 -7.33 -15.09 11.03
N LEU A 14 -8.15 -14.30 10.36
CA LEU A 14 -8.37 -12.90 10.71
C LEU A 14 -9.16 -12.72 12.02
N SER A 15 -9.69 -13.78 12.63
CA SER A 15 -10.26 -13.72 13.98
C SER A 15 -9.20 -13.34 15.01
N LEU A 16 -7.92 -13.59 14.70
CA LEU A 16 -6.76 -13.23 15.52
C LEU A 16 -6.12 -11.90 15.11
N ALA A 17 -6.60 -11.26 14.04
CA ALA A 17 -6.09 -9.97 13.60
C ALA A 17 -6.41 -8.90 14.66
N ARG A 18 -5.39 -8.18 15.08
CA ARG A 18 -5.53 -7.09 16.04
C ARG A 18 -5.42 -5.76 15.31
N PRO A 19 -6.37 -4.83 15.53
CA PRO A 19 -6.15 -3.47 15.11
C PRO A 19 -5.01 -2.90 15.94
N GLU A 20 -3.95 -2.48 15.29
CA GLU A 20 -2.96 -1.69 15.97
C GLU A 20 -3.49 -0.26 16.12
N VAL A 21 -3.77 0.14 17.35
CA VAL A 21 -4.10 1.52 17.68
C VAL A 21 -2.79 2.31 17.66
N SER A 22 -2.49 2.93 16.51
CA SER A 22 -1.40 3.89 16.47
C SER A 22 -1.81 5.14 17.27
N HIS A 23 -1.06 5.46 18.32
CA HIS A 23 -1.21 6.72 19.04
C HIS A 23 -0.56 7.81 18.17
N GLY A 24 -1.38 8.66 17.54
CA GLY A 24 -0.90 9.76 16.70
C GLY A 24 -1.76 10.01 15.47
N HIS A 25 -1.26 10.81 14.55
CA HIS A 25 -1.96 11.24 13.32
C HIS A 25 -2.14 10.13 12.26
N HIS A 26 -1.75 8.88 12.56
CA HIS A 26 -1.89 7.76 11.64
C HIS A 26 -3.15 6.95 11.91
N LEU A 27 -3.84 6.60 10.83
CA LEU A 27 -5.02 5.76 10.90
C LEU A 27 -4.68 4.37 11.47
N PRO A 28 -5.59 3.76 12.28
CA PRO A 28 -5.39 2.40 12.76
C PRO A 28 -5.15 1.46 11.58
N ARG A 29 -4.06 0.74 11.63
CA ARG A 29 -3.73 -0.30 10.64
C ARG A 29 -4.04 -1.66 11.26
N TRP A 30 -4.64 -2.53 10.48
CA TRP A 30 -4.82 -3.90 10.89
C TRP A 30 -3.53 -4.66 10.63
N GLU A 31 -2.96 -5.25 11.67
CA GLU A 31 -1.81 -6.12 11.57
C GLU A 31 -2.20 -7.55 11.95
N ALA A 32 -1.80 -8.51 11.14
CA ALA A 32 -1.98 -9.93 11.39
C ALA A 32 -0.72 -10.69 10.99
N ASN A 33 -0.34 -11.64 11.84
CA ASN A 33 0.81 -12.49 11.58
C ASN A 33 0.62 -13.31 10.30
N GLY A 34 1.59 -13.25 9.39
CA GLY A 34 1.53 -13.97 8.11
C GLY A 34 0.54 -13.41 7.09
N ALA A 35 -0.08 -12.25 7.35
CA ALA A 35 -1.03 -11.66 6.42
C ALA A 35 -0.36 -11.16 5.14
N ILE A 36 -1.13 -11.20 4.05
CA ILE A 36 -0.81 -10.54 2.80
C ILE A 36 -1.58 -9.21 2.76
N TYR A 37 -0.91 -8.17 2.31
CA TYR A 37 -1.47 -6.82 2.21
C TYR A 37 -1.43 -6.31 0.78
N HIS A 38 -2.46 -5.63 0.39
CA HIS A 38 -2.38 -4.62 -0.66
C HIS A 38 -2.10 -3.28 -0.01
N ILE A 39 -1.03 -2.62 -0.45
CA ILE A 39 -0.55 -1.34 0.05
C ILE A 39 -0.52 -0.36 -1.12
N ALA A 40 -1.02 0.86 -0.91
CA ALA A 40 -0.79 1.96 -1.83
C ALA A 40 -0.13 3.13 -1.09
N LEU A 41 1.04 3.54 -1.60
CA LEU A 41 1.73 4.75 -1.21
C LEU A 41 1.58 5.79 -2.31
N HIS A 42 1.27 7.02 -1.96
CA HIS A 42 1.10 8.08 -2.94
C HIS A 42 1.93 9.33 -2.59
N LEU A 43 2.27 10.11 -3.62
CA LEU A 43 3.03 11.34 -3.44
C LEU A 43 2.26 12.35 -2.58
N ALA A 44 3.01 13.22 -1.91
CA ALA A 44 2.45 14.17 -0.94
C ALA A 44 1.42 15.13 -1.54
N ASP A 45 1.51 15.38 -2.84
CA ASP A 45 0.70 16.34 -3.61
C ASP A 45 -0.28 15.69 -4.60
N SER A 46 -0.37 14.35 -4.60
CA SER A 46 -1.15 13.60 -5.60
C SER A 46 -2.66 13.64 -5.38
N VAL A 47 -3.12 13.93 -4.17
CA VAL A 47 -4.55 14.00 -3.82
C VAL A 47 -4.84 15.26 -3.01
N PRO A 48 -5.89 16.02 -3.36
CA PRO A 48 -6.28 17.21 -2.59
C PRO A 48 -6.61 16.84 -1.13
N GLN A 49 -6.16 17.67 -0.18
CA GLN A 49 -6.33 17.43 1.24
C GLN A 49 -7.78 17.20 1.65
N ALA A 50 -8.72 17.95 1.07
CA ALA A 50 -10.15 17.80 1.36
C ALA A 50 -10.68 16.39 1.01
N GLN A 51 -10.17 15.77 -0.05
CA GLN A 51 -10.56 14.40 -0.45
C GLN A 51 -10.00 13.36 0.50
N LEU A 52 -8.77 13.55 0.94
CA LEU A 52 -8.14 12.70 1.95
C LEU A 52 -8.86 12.76 3.30
N GLU A 53 -9.35 13.93 3.68
CA GLU A 53 -10.11 14.11 4.93
C GLU A 53 -11.45 13.37 4.91
N ILE A 54 -12.16 13.36 3.78
CA ILE A 54 -13.41 12.60 3.62
C ILE A 54 -13.13 11.10 3.80
N TRP A 55 -12.12 10.59 3.12
CA TRP A 55 -11.75 9.17 3.23
C TRP A 55 -11.30 8.80 4.65
N ARG A 56 -10.49 9.65 5.30
CA ARG A 56 -10.04 9.44 6.68
C ARG A 56 -11.20 9.40 7.66
N ALA A 57 -12.13 10.35 7.55
CA ALA A 57 -13.29 10.43 8.43
C ALA A 57 -14.15 9.16 8.35
N GLU A 58 -14.43 8.68 7.14
CA GLU A 58 -15.21 7.46 6.94
C GLU A 58 -14.48 6.21 7.45
N ARG A 59 -13.18 6.10 7.16
CA ARG A 59 -12.37 4.99 7.67
C ARG A 59 -12.35 4.96 9.21
N GLU A 60 -12.16 6.11 9.85
CA GLU A 60 -12.18 6.19 11.32
C GLU A 60 -13.55 5.85 11.89
N ARG A 61 -14.63 6.35 11.28
CA ARG A 61 -16.00 6.04 11.67
C ARG A 61 -16.26 4.52 11.68
N LEU A 62 -15.96 3.84 10.58
CA LEU A 62 -16.15 2.39 10.46
C LEU A 62 -15.22 1.60 11.38
N SER A 63 -13.97 2.03 11.50
CA SER A 63 -13.01 1.39 12.42
C SER A 63 -13.44 1.55 13.89
N ALA A 64 -14.02 2.68 14.28
CA ALA A 64 -14.54 2.91 15.62
C ALA A 64 -15.72 1.99 15.91
N LEU A 65 -16.68 1.87 14.99
CA LEU A 65 -17.81 0.95 15.11
C LEU A 65 -17.37 -0.51 15.28
N ALA A 66 -16.40 -0.95 14.48
CA ALA A 66 -15.87 -2.32 14.58
C ALA A 66 -15.16 -2.56 15.92
N ARG A 67 -14.39 -1.59 16.43
CA ARG A 67 -13.74 -1.65 17.75
C ARG A 67 -14.75 -1.73 18.88
N GLU A 68 -15.78 -0.87 18.85
CA GLU A 68 -16.86 -0.86 19.86
C GLU A 68 -17.61 -2.19 19.88
N ALA A 69 -17.91 -2.73 18.72
CA ALA A 69 -18.55 -4.03 18.55
C ALA A 69 -17.60 -5.22 18.82
N LYS A 70 -16.31 -4.99 19.09
CA LYS A 70 -15.27 -6.01 19.31
C LYS A 70 -15.21 -7.06 18.19
N ARG A 71 -15.39 -6.63 16.96
CA ARG A 71 -15.37 -7.48 15.77
C ARG A 71 -14.56 -6.83 14.63
N PRO A 72 -14.11 -7.59 13.62
CA PRO A 72 -13.58 -7.02 12.40
C PRO A 72 -14.67 -6.26 11.61
N LEU A 73 -14.25 -5.47 10.64
CA LEU A 73 -15.17 -4.86 9.67
C LEU A 73 -15.95 -5.97 8.94
N THR A 74 -17.24 -5.75 8.75
CA THR A 74 -18.08 -6.62 7.91
C THR A 74 -17.73 -6.46 6.43
N ALA A 75 -18.20 -7.38 5.59
CA ALA A 75 -18.01 -7.29 4.15
C ALA A 75 -18.59 -5.98 3.58
N ASP A 76 -19.77 -5.57 4.02
CA ASP A 76 -20.43 -4.33 3.57
C ASP A 76 -19.64 -3.09 4.00
N GLU A 77 -19.11 -3.06 5.22
CA GLU A 77 -18.28 -1.96 5.71
C GLU A 77 -16.96 -1.86 4.92
N VAL A 78 -16.39 -2.99 4.53
CA VAL A 78 -15.20 -3.02 3.68
C VAL A 78 -15.52 -2.51 2.28
N GLU A 79 -16.65 -2.91 1.69
CA GLU A 79 -17.05 -2.41 0.37
C GLU A 79 -17.36 -0.90 0.41
N ALA A 80 -17.99 -0.41 1.48
CA ALA A 80 -18.19 1.01 1.68
C ALA A 80 -16.86 1.78 1.73
N LEU A 81 -15.85 1.27 2.47
CA LEU A 81 -14.52 1.88 2.49
C LEU A 81 -13.83 1.89 1.13
N LYS A 82 -13.98 0.81 0.35
CA LYS A 82 -13.44 0.76 -1.01
C LYS A 82 -14.08 1.82 -1.90
N ALA A 83 -15.42 1.93 -1.86
CA ALA A 83 -16.14 2.91 -2.66
C ALA A 83 -15.68 4.33 -2.35
N VAL A 84 -15.58 4.68 -1.06
CA VAL A 84 -15.10 6.00 -0.63
C VAL A 84 -13.63 6.22 -1.05
N TYR A 85 -12.75 5.21 -0.90
CA TYR A 85 -11.37 5.30 -1.35
C TYR A 85 -11.28 5.55 -2.86
N ASN A 86 -12.00 4.78 -3.66
CA ASN A 86 -11.99 4.91 -5.12
C ASN A 86 -12.49 6.28 -5.56
N GLU A 87 -13.56 6.79 -4.94
CA GLU A 87 -14.13 8.10 -5.28
C GLU A 87 -13.22 9.27 -4.89
N HIS A 88 -12.63 9.24 -3.71
CA HIS A 88 -11.97 10.40 -3.12
C HIS A 88 -10.43 10.34 -3.15
N VAL A 89 -9.83 9.20 -3.45
CA VAL A 89 -8.38 9.02 -3.51
C VAL A 89 -7.96 8.49 -4.85
N GLU A 90 -8.36 7.29 -5.21
CA GLU A 90 -7.85 6.58 -6.39
C GLU A 90 -8.18 7.30 -7.69
N LYS A 91 -9.34 7.89 -7.81
CA LYS A 91 -9.73 8.73 -8.95
C LYS A 91 -8.73 9.85 -9.22
N PHE A 92 -8.21 10.49 -8.17
CA PHE A 92 -7.21 11.56 -8.27
C PHE A 92 -5.82 10.98 -8.60
N LEU A 93 -5.47 9.82 -8.04
CA LEU A 93 -4.23 9.13 -8.36
C LEU A 93 -4.17 8.74 -9.84
N ASN A 94 -5.22 8.11 -10.34
CA ASN A 94 -5.32 7.68 -11.75
C ASN A 94 -5.41 8.86 -12.73
N ALA A 95 -5.92 10.02 -12.29
CA ALA A 95 -5.92 11.24 -13.09
C ALA A 95 -4.55 11.91 -13.18
N GLY A 96 -3.52 11.39 -12.51
CA GLY A 96 -2.15 11.91 -12.59
C GLY A 96 -1.97 13.29 -11.94
N HIS A 97 -2.68 13.58 -10.86
CA HIS A 97 -2.49 14.84 -10.12
C HIS A 97 -1.14 14.90 -9.40
N GLY A 98 -0.61 16.12 -9.23
CA GLY A 98 0.64 16.40 -8.55
C GLY A 98 1.87 16.40 -9.49
N GLU A 99 3.07 16.40 -8.91
CA GLU A 99 4.33 16.46 -9.66
C GLU A 99 4.66 15.19 -10.45
N CYS A 100 3.99 14.07 -10.18
CA CYS A 100 4.20 12.79 -10.88
C CYS A 100 5.68 12.37 -10.92
N LEU A 101 6.37 12.39 -9.79
CA LEU A 101 7.83 12.20 -9.70
C LEU A 101 8.31 10.89 -10.34
N PHE A 102 7.48 9.85 -10.37
CA PHE A 102 7.82 8.55 -10.97
C PHE A 102 7.68 8.51 -12.49
N GLY A 103 7.22 9.58 -13.12
CA GLY A 103 7.40 9.81 -14.56
C GLY A 103 8.87 9.95 -14.95
N ASN A 104 9.76 10.22 -13.99
CA ASN A 104 11.20 10.14 -14.15
C ASN A 104 11.68 8.70 -13.90
N GLU A 105 12.30 8.07 -14.90
CA GLU A 105 12.77 6.68 -14.83
C GLU A 105 13.74 6.42 -13.67
N GLY A 106 14.65 7.37 -13.38
CA GLY A 106 15.59 7.25 -12.27
C GLY A 106 14.90 7.27 -10.91
N ALA A 107 13.85 8.08 -10.74
CA ALA A 107 13.06 8.12 -9.51
C ALA A 107 12.23 6.84 -9.34
N ALA A 108 11.61 6.34 -10.41
CA ALA A 108 10.88 5.07 -10.39
C ALA A 108 11.80 3.89 -10.08
N ALA A 109 12.99 3.83 -10.72
CA ALA A 109 13.99 2.81 -10.46
C ALA A 109 14.49 2.86 -9.00
N ALA A 110 14.72 4.06 -8.45
CA ALA A 110 15.13 4.22 -7.05
C ALA A 110 14.09 3.68 -6.05
N LEU A 111 12.81 3.80 -6.37
CA LEU A 111 11.74 3.20 -5.59
C LEU A 111 11.73 1.67 -5.75
N ALA A 112 11.81 1.16 -6.99
CA ALA A 112 11.85 -0.27 -7.26
C ALA A 112 13.01 -0.97 -6.52
N ASP A 113 14.19 -0.37 -6.51
CA ASP A 113 15.36 -0.85 -5.76
C ASP A 113 15.08 -0.96 -4.25
N VAL A 114 14.36 0.01 -3.68
CA VAL A 114 14.00 -0.02 -2.25
C VAL A 114 13.00 -1.14 -1.96
N LEU A 115 11.97 -1.30 -2.79
CA LEU A 115 10.96 -2.35 -2.63
C LEU A 115 11.57 -3.74 -2.74
N THR A 116 12.50 -3.94 -3.68
CA THR A 116 13.08 -5.27 -3.95
C THR A 116 14.25 -5.64 -3.03
N HIS A 117 14.90 -4.65 -2.40
CA HIS A 117 16.14 -4.82 -1.61
C HIS A 117 16.08 -5.93 -0.55
N SER A 118 14.96 -6.07 0.11
CA SER A 118 14.77 -7.05 1.20
C SER A 118 13.72 -8.12 0.88
N ASN A 119 13.33 -8.24 -0.40
CA ASN A 119 12.44 -9.29 -0.86
C ASN A 119 13.07 -10.68 -0.59
N GLY A 120 12.27 -11.62 -0.09
CA GLY A 120 12.73 -12.96 0.31
C GLY A 120 13.51 -13.02 1.64
N LYS A 121 13.78 -11.87 2.28
CA LYS A 121 14.50 -11.78 3.57
C LYS A 121 13.63 -11.23 4.70
N LEU A 122 13.04 -10.07 4.49
CA LEU A 122 12.22 -9.38 5.48
C LEU A 122 10.72 -9.46 5.18
N TYR A 123 10.35 -9.67 3.95
CA TYR A 123 9.00 -9.81 3.42
C TYR A 123 9.04 -10.57 2.10
N ALA A 124 7.88 -10.93 1.61
CA ALA A 124 7.69 -11.55 0.29
C ALA A 124 6.89 -10.58 -0.58
N LEU A 125 7.49 -10.02 -1.62
CA LEU A 125 6.77 -9.31 -2.66
C LEU A 125 6.02 -10.31 -3.53
N HIS A 126 4.75 -10.05 -3.81
CA HIS A 126 3.95 -10.80 -4.76
C HIS A 126 3.83 -10.05 -6.07
N GLU A 127 3.57 -8.75 -5.98
CA GLU A 127 3.45 -7.87 -7.14
C GLU A 127 3.59 -6.42 -6.72
N TRP A 128 4.10 -5.59 -7.62
CA TRP A 128 4.04 -4.13 -7.47
C TRP A 128 3.87 -3.44 -8.82
N CYS A 129 3.28 -2.25 -8.78
CA CYS A 129 3.16 -1.35 -9.91
C CYS A 129 3.40 0.09 -9.47
N ILE A 130 4.47 0.70 -9.99
CA ILE A 130 4.83 2.11 -9.78
C ILE A 130 4.18 2.92 -10.90
N MET A 131 3.22 3.74 -10.52
CA MET A 131 2.49 4.69 -11.34
C MET A 131 3.14 6.08 -11.25
N PRO A 132 2.82 7.05 -12.12
CA PRO A 132 3.50 8.34 -12.10
C PRO A 132 3.50 9.09 -10.77
N ASN A 133 2.47 8.93 -9.93
CA ASN A 133 2.28 9.64 -8.66
C ASN A 133 1.98 8.75 -7.44
N HIS A 134 2.01 7.42 -7.62
CA HIS A 134 1.76 6.44 -6.54
C HIS A 134 2.36 5.09 -6.87
N VAL A 135 2.33 4.18 -5.92
CA VAL A 135 2.72 2.77 -6.09
C VAL A 135 1.73 1.86 -5.39
N HIS A 136 1.36 0.78 -6.06
CA HIS A 136 0.63 -0.34 -5.48
C HIS A 136 1.58 -1.51 -5.25
N VAL A 137 1.45 -2.18 -4.09
CA VAL A 137 2.28 -3.33 -3.72
C VAL A 137 1.41 -4.40 -3.09
N VAL A 138 1.51 -5.63 -3.57
CA VAL A 138 0.99 -6.83 -2.88
C VAL A 138 2.17 -7.53 -2.22
N VAL A 139 2.13 -7.63 -0.89
CA VAL A 139 3.26 -8.08 -0.08
C VAL A 139 2.81 -8.82 1.16
N GLY A 140 3.56 -9.84 1.57
CA GLY A 140 3.30 -10.64 2.77
C GLY A 140 4.56 -10.97 3.55
N GLY A 141 4.47 -11.94 4.45
CA GLY A 141 5.61 -12.42 5.23
C GLY A 141 5.95 -11.58 6.48
N PHE A 142 5.06 -10.68 6.88
CA PHE A 142 5.22 -9.90 8.12
C PHE A 142 4.93 -10.74 9.36
N THR A 143 5.63 -10.42 10.45
CA THR A 143 5.43 -11.05 11.76
C THR A 143 5.18 -9.97 12.82
N MET A 144 4.69 -10.37 14.01
CA MET A 144 4.52 -9.43 15.12
C MET A 144 5.85 -8.85 15.61
N GLU A 145 6.96 -9.58 15.40
CA GLU A 145 8.32 -9.10 15.71
C GLU A 145 8.85 -8.15 14.64
N ARG A 146 8.28 -8.22 13.43
CA ARG A 146 8.63 -7.40 12.28
C ARG A 146 7.35 -6.98 11.55
N PRO A 147 6.63 -6.02 12.15
CA PRO A 147 5.33 -5.61 11.66
C PRO A 147 5.44 -4.81 10.35
N MET A 148 4.36 -4.86 9.56
CA MET A 148 4.27 -4.15 8.27
C MET A 148 4.61 -2.66 8.41
N ARG A 149 4.18 -1.99 9.49
CA ARG A 149 4.44 -0.55 9.69
C ARG A 149 5.91 -0.18 9.68
N GLU A 150 6.77 -1.04 10.27
CA GLU A 150 8.21 -0.77 10.31
C GLU A 150 8.83 -0.87 8.92
N ILE A 151 8.40 -1.85 8.13
CA ILE A 151 8.83 -2.00 6.75
C ILE A 151 8.37 -0.81 5.91
N LEU A 152 7.12 -0.36 6.07
CA LEU A 152 6.61 0.84 5.38
C LEU A 152 7.45 2.09 5.70
N GLN A 153 7.77 2.32 6.98
CA GLN A 153 8.61 3.46 7.37
C GLN A 153 10.01 3.39 6.74
N VAL A 154 10.57 2.18 6.63
CA VAL A 154 11.86 1.98 5.94
C VAL A 154 11.71 2.30 4.45
N TRP A 155 10.68 1.80 3.79
CA TRP A 155 10.42 2.08 2.38
C TRP A 155 10.25 3.57 2.12
N GLU A 156 9.37 4.23 2.88
CA GLU A 156 9.10 5.67 2.75
C GLU A 156 10.37 6.51 2.94
N ARG A 157 11.13 6.24 4.00
CA ARG A 157 12.36 6.99 4.32
C ARG A 157 13.46 6.76 3.29
N ALA A 158 13.74 5.50 2.97
CA ALA A 158 14.84 5.14 2.07
C ALA A 158 14.56 5.62 0.64
N SER A 159 13.32 5.43 0.14
CA SER A 159 12.94 5.87 -1.19
C SER A 159 12.89 7.40 -1.29
N ALA A 160 12.34 8.11 -0.29
CA ALA A 160 12.33 9.57 -0.29
C ALA A 160 13.75 10.16 -0.38
N HIS A 161 14.70 9.58 0.37
CA HIS A 161 16.10 10.02 0.29
C HIS A 161 16.68 9.82 -1.11
N ARG A 162 16.51 8.63 -1.69
CA ARG A 162 17.04 8.29 -3.02
C ARG A 162 16.38 9.11 -4.13
N ILE A 163 15.05 9.22 -4.11
CA ILE A 163 14.28 9.99 -5.09
C ILE A 163 14.70 11.47 -5.07
N ASN A 164 14.78 12.07 -3.88
CA ASN A 164 15.23 13.44 -3.73
C ASN A 164 16.67 13.64 -4.25
N SER A 165 17.55 12.65 -4.02
CA SER A 165 18.93 12.69 -4.54
C SER A 165 18.97 12.61 -6.07
N VAL A 166 18.23 11.68 -6.67
CA VAL A 166 18.15 11.51 -8.14
C VAL A 166 17.60 12.75 -8.81
N LEU A 167 16.57 13.37 -8.23
CA LEU A 167 15.92 14.55 -8.81
C LEU A 167 16.55 15.88 -8.42
N GLY A 168 17.61 15.89 -7.60
CA GLY A 168 18.24 17.09 -7.10
C GLY A 168 17.31 18.00 -6.27
N ARG A 169 16.28 17.41 -5.63
CA ARG A 169 15.25 18.14 -4.89
C ARG A 169 15.33 17.87 -3.39
N LYS A 170 14.57 18.67 -2.63
CA LYS A 170 14.38 18.51 -1.17
C LYS A 170 12.89 18.57 -0.84
N GLY A 171 12.51 18.05 0.31
CA GLY A 171 11.14 18.09 0.81
C GLY A 171 10.47 16.71 0.83
N PRO A 172 9.19 16.68 1.20
CA PRO A 172 8.44 15.44 1.31
C PRO A 172 8.25 14.80 -0.07
N VAL A 173 8.32 13.48 -0.12
CA VAL A 173 7.96 12.67 -1.29
C VAL A 173 6.61 12.03 -1.07
N TRP A 174 6.43 11.41 0.09
CA TRP A 174 5.25 10.63 0.40
C TRP A 174 4.20 11.41 1.17
N HIS A 175 2.94 11.13 0.90
CA HIS A 175 1.86 11.47 1.79
C HIS A 175 2.00 10.68 3.09
N ARG A 176 1.53 11.24 4.22
CA ARG A 176 1.70 10.63 5.55
C ARG A 176 0.93 9.33 5.75
N ASP A 177 -0.18 9.17 5.05
CA ASP A 177 -1.03 8.00 5.19
C ASP A 177 -0.88 7.10 3.97
N ALA A 178 -0.57 5.83 4.23
CA ALA A 178 -0.64 4.78 3.25
C ALA A 178 -2.01 4.10 3.30
N TYR A 179 -2.58 3.78 2.15
CA TYR A 179 -3.68 2.83 2.10
C TYR A 179 -3.12 1.43 2.36
N THR A 180 -3.76 0.69 3.28
CA THR A 180 -3.39 -0.69 3.59
C THR A 180 -4.63 -1.53 3.73
N ARG A 181 -4.63 -2.70 3.10
CA ARG A 181 -5.74 -3.66 3.13
C ARG A 181 -5.18 -5.06 3.32
N ILE A 182 -5.71 -5.80 4.29
CA ILE A 182 -5.45 -7.24 4.43
C ILE A 182 -6.21 -7.98 3.34
N ILE A 183 -5.54 -8.88 2.65
CA ILE A 183 -6.13 -9.81 1.70
C ILE A 183 -6.57 -11.05 2.47
N ARG A 184 -7.86 -11.39 2.41
CA ARG A 184 -8.52 -12.32 3.32
C ARG A 184 -8.54 -13.75 2.83
N ASP A 185 -8.61 -13.92 1.51
CA ASP A 185 -8.73 -15.23 0.89
C ASP A 185 -8.11 -15.26 -0.51
N ARG A 186 -8.11 -16.45 -1.10
CA ARG A 186 -7.51 -16.69 -2.41
C ARG A 186 -8.22 -15.94 -3.55
N GLY A 187 -9.53 -15.76 -3.45
CA GLY A 187 -10.32 -15.03 -4.45
C GLY A 187 -9.95 -13.55 -4.43
N GLU A 188 -9.91 -12.96 -3.23
CA GLU A 188 -9.46 -11.57 -3.04
C GLU A 188 -8.00 -11.38 -3.45
N TYR A 189 -7.13 -12.36 -3.17
CA TYR A 189 -5.73 -12.33 -3.62
C TYR A 189 -5.63 -12.23 -5.14
N GLY A 190 -6.31 -13.12 -5.87
CA GLY A 190 -6.31 -13.07 -7.33
C GLY A 190 -6.87 -11.77 -7.88
N HIS A 191 -7.91 -11.23 -7.24
CA HIS A 191 -8.49 -9.93 -7.60
C HIS A 191 -7.47 -8.79 -7.39
N GLN A 192 -6.79 -8.74 -6.23
CA GLN A 192 -5.82 -7.69 -5.94
C GLN A 192 -4.58 -7.77 -6.86
N MET A 193 -4.09 -8.97 -7.14
CA MET A 193 -3.01 -9.17 -8.10
C MET A 193 -3.36 -8.63 -9.49
N ASN A 194 -4.56 -8.97 -9.99
CA ASN A 194 -5.02 -8.46 -11.27
C ASN A 194 -5.26 -6.95 -11.26
N TYR A 195 -5.79 -6.42 -10.16
CA TYR A 195 -6.00 -4.99 -9.98
C TYR A 195 -4.68 -4.22 -10.05
N VAL A 196 -3.65 -4.64 -9.30
CA VAL A 196 -2.34 -3.98 -9.30
C VAL A 196 -1.68 -4.06 -10.67
N TRP A 197 -1.73 -5.23 -11.30
CA TRP A 197 -1.15 -5.44 -12.63
C TRP A 197 -1.77 -4.57 -13.71
N ASN A 198 -3.10 -4.48 -13.74
CA ASN A 198 -3.85 -3.76 -14.77
C ASN A 198 -4.07 -2.27 -14.43
N ASN A 199 -3.51 -1.78 -13.33
CA ASN A 199 -3.71 -0.39 -12.91
C ASN A 199 -3.27 0.64 -13.98
N PRO A 200 -2.12 0.46 -14.69
CA PRO A 200 -1.75 1.36 -15.77
C PRO A 200 -2.78 1.44 -16.90
N GLU A 201 -3.33 0.29 -17.31
CA GLU A 201 -4.34 0.22 -18.38
C GLU A 201 -5.65 0.89 -17.94
N VAL A 202 -6.06 0.71 -16.68
CA VAL A 202 -7.23 1.39 -16.10
C VAL A 202 -7.06 2.89 -16.06
N ALA A 203 -5.84 3.37 -15.79
CA ALA A 203 -5.48 4.78 -15.83
C ALA A 203 -5.22 5.31 -17.25
N GLY A 204 -5.37 4.49 -18.29
CA GLY A 204 -5.13 4.87 -19.69
C GLY A 204 -3.66 5.07 -20.05
N LEU A 205 -2.74 4.54 -19.26
CA LEU A 205 -1.31 4.66 -19.48
C LEU A 205 -0.79 3.56 -20.43
N THR A 206 0.03 3.97 -21.39
CA THR A 206 0.77 3.07 -22.30
C THR A 206 2.27 3.04 -21.99
N ALA A 207 2.76 3.98 -21.18
CA ALA A 207 4.16 4.12 -20.77
C ALA A 207 4.24 4.95 -19.47
N GLY A 208 5.45 5.11 -18.91
CA GLY A 208 5.69 5.93 -17.72
C GLY A 208 5.29 5.23 -16.41
N PHE A 209 5.30 3.90 -16.41
CA PHE A 209 5.11 3.06 -15.23
C PHE A 209 6.12 1.92 -15.21
N LEU A 210 6.36 1.34 -14.03
CA LEU A 210 7.12 0.10 -13.85
C LEU A 210 6.27 -0.90 -13.07
N ARG A 211 6.33 -2.18 -13.42
CA ARG A 211 5.66 -3.25 -12.67
C ARG A 211 6.43 -4.55 -12.74
N GLU A 212 6.27 -5.36 -11.69
CA GLU A 212 6.86 -6.68 -11.61
C GLU A 212 5.97 -7.61 -10.79
N ARG A 213 5.93 -8.88 -11.17
CA ARG A 213 5.19 -9.95 -10.49
C ARG A 213 6.13 -11.09 -10.14
N TYR A 214 6.05 -11.53 -8.89
CA TYR A 214 6.77 -12.68 -8.33
C TYR A 214 5.77 -13.83 -8.17
N VAL A 215 6.01 -14.96 -8.83
CA VAL A 215 5.10 -16.13 -8.82
C VAL A 215 5.80 -17.30 -8.12
#